data_61a7a87cd9c5660439178ae4e9fc73d5
#
_entry.id   61a7a87cd9c5660439178ae4e9fc73d5
#
_cell.length_a   1.000
_cell.length_b   1.000
_cell.length_c   1.000
_cell.angle_alpha   90.00
_cell.angle_beta   90.00
_cell.angle_gamma   90.00
#
_symmetry.space_group_name_H-M   'P 1'
#
loop_
_entity.id
_entity.type
_entity.pdbx_description
1 polymer ?
#
loop_
_entity_poly.entity_id
_entity_poly.type
_entity_poly.pdbx_seq_one_letter_code
_entity_poly.pdbx_strand_id
1 'polypeptide(L)'
;VRVAGRPFTKPGTIVAPTTHLDIERPRAYVSRGGEKLERALTDFALDVREMRALDVGASTGGFTDCLLSHGATHVTALDVGYGQLAYEMRVDPRVTVMERCNFRLLPDDTFGREFDLVVVDASFISAIPLLERASRFLRRCGEEGALADGQMVVLIKPQFEAGRAAVARGGVVRDVNIHRSVLTASRWGILGLGLYPTALALSCLRGPAGNIEFFVRIEQTGEAFTDEAIDAVLTQAAESNDS
;
A
#
# COMPACT_ATOMS: atom_id res chain seq x y z
N VAL A 1 8.81 3.94 26.43
CA VAL A 1 9.82 3.20 27.19
C VAL A 1 9.14 2.12 28.00
N ARG A 2 9.66 0.89 27.97
CA ARG A 2 9.20 -0.21 28.86
C ARG A 2 10.30 -0.55 29.87
N VAL A 3 9.89 -0.88 31.08
CA VAL A 3 10.77 -1.35 32.16
C VAL A 3 10.28 -2.73 32.55
N ALA A 4 11.12 -3.76 32.38
CA ALA A 4 10.76 -5.15 32.60
C ALA A 4 9.42 -5.55 31.92
N GLY A 5 9.24 -5.14 30.64
CA GLY A 5 8.07 -5.42 29.82
C GLY A 5 6.82 -4.57 30.13
N ARG A 6 6.83 -3.72 31.16
CA ARG A 6 5.70 -2.84 31.50
C ARG A 6 5.89 -1.43 30.96
N PRO A 7 4.87 -0.80 30.34
CA PRO A 7 4.99 0.56 29.85
C PRO A 7 5.21 1.54 31.02
N PHE A 8 6.21 2.39 30.83
CA PHE A 8 6.53 3.47 31.78
C PHE A 8 6.23 4.83 31.12
N THR A 9 5.22 5.53 31.59
CA THR A 9 4.69 6.74 30.96
C THR A 9 5.03 8.01 31.73
N LYS A 10 5.57 7.90 32.96
CA LYS A 10 5.86 9.05 33.80
C LYS A 10 7.34 9.48 33.63
N PRO A 11 7.62 10.65 33.01
CA PRO A 11 8.98 11.18 32.92
C PRO A 11 9.58 11.40 34.32
N GLY A 12 10.91 11.19 34.43
CA GLY A 12 11.64 11.44 35.69
C GLY A 12 11.53 10.32 36.73
N THR A 13 10.94 9.19 36.40
CA THR A 13 10.95 8.03 37.31
C THR A 13 12.38 7.48 37.44
N ILE A 14 12.87 7.36 38.68
CA ILE A 14 14.19 6.79 38.97
C ILE A 14 14.09 5.27 38.84
N VAL A 15 14.97 4.66 38.04
CA VAL A 15 15.13 3.22 37.87
C VAL A 15 16.54 2.81 38.33
N ALA A 16 16.71 1.53 38.73
CA ALA A 16 18.03 1.06 39.13
C ALA A 16 18.99 1.07 37.93
N PRO A 17 20.30 1.33 38.11
CA PRO A 17 21.30 1.39 37.03
C PRO A 17 21.36 0.10 36.17
N THR A 18 20.99 -1.03 36.74
CA THR A 18 20.98 -2.34 36.08
C THR A 18 19.64 -2.69 35.40
N THR A 19 18.67 -1.75 35.43
CA THR A 19 17.36 -2.00 34.85
C THR A 19 17.43 -1.99 33.34
N HIS A 20 16.99 -3.08 32.70
CA HIS A 20 16.87 -3.10 31.24
C HIS A 20 15.72 -2.21 30.80
N LEU A 21 16.01 -1.24 29.93
CA LEU A 21 15.06 -0.31 29.37
C LEU A 21 14.82 -0.67 27.90
N ASP A 22 13.60 -1.07 27.58
CA ASP A 22 13.17 -1.19 26.19
C ASP A 22 12.68 0.15 25.70
N ILE A 23 13.40 0.75 24.77
CA ILE A 23 13.02 2.00 24.13
C ILE A 23 12.31 1.63 22.83
N GLU A 24 10.99 1.75 22.80
CA GLU A 24 10.26 1.71 21.52
C GLU A 24 10.78 2.88 20.67
N ARG A 25 11.36 2.56 19.52
CA ARG A 25 11.70 3.62 18.55
C ARG A 25 10.40 4.29 18.13
N PRO A 26 10.36 5.62 17.98
CA PRO A 26 9.24 6.29 17.34
C PRO A 26 8.95 5.55 16.02
N ARG A 27 7.68 5.33 15.70
CA ARG A 27 7.33 4.79 14.38
C ARG A 27 7.81 5.78 13.34
N ALA A 28 8.40 5.28 12.25
CA ALA A 28 8.85 6.13 11.16
C ALA A 28 7.65 6.84 10.50
N TYR A 29 6.47 6.21 10.55
CA TYR A 29 5.22 6.69 9.95
C TYR A 29 4.05 6.57 10.93
N VAL A 30 2.94 7.27 10.66
CA VAL A 30 1.72 7.23 11.49
C VAL A 30 1.12 5.83 11.61
N SER A 31 1.46 4.91 10.71
CA SER A 31 1.09 3.49 10.80
C SER A 31 2.10 2.58 10.09
N ARG A 32 2.00 1.26 10.34
CA ARG A 32 2.80 0.22 9.66
C ARG A 32 2.64 0.20 8.14
N GLY A 33 1.56 0.79 7.61
CA GLY A 33 1.35 0.94 6.17
C GLY A 33 2.50 1.71 5.51
N GLY A 34 3.00 2.77 6.17
CA GLY A 34 4.13 3.56 5.65
C GLY A 34 5.38 2.73 5.42
N GLU A 35 5.74 1.85 6.38
CA GLU A 35 6.89 0.94 6.23
C GLU A 35 6.71 -0.03 5.05
N LYS A 36 5.47 -0.51 4.80
CA LYS A 36 5.18 -1.37 3.65
C LYS A 36 5.42 -0.64 2.34
N LEU A 37 4.85 0.58 2.20
CA LEU A 37 4.98 1.36 0.98
C LEU A 37 6.42 1.79 0.74
N GLU A 38 7.15 2.25 1.76
CA GLU A 38 8.57 2.62 1.68
C GLU A 38 9.40 1.49 1.07
N ARG A 39 9.17 0.26 1.55
CA ARG A 39 9.86 -0.90 1.02
C ARG A 39 9.47 -1.15 -0.45
N ALA A 40 8.21 -1.04 -0.81
CA ALA A 40 7.75 -1.21 -2.19
C ALA A 40 8.34 -0.14 -3.12
N LEU A 41 8.39 1.13 -2.69
CA LEU A 41 9.04 2.21 -3.45
C LEU A 41 10.53 1.91 -3.69
N THR A 42 11.22 1.37 -2.69
CA THR A 42 12.63 0.96 -2.79
C THR A 42 12.81 -0.20 -3.76
N ASP A 43 12.02 -1.27 -3.61
CA ASP A 43 12.10 -2.47 -4.45
C ASP A 43 11.78 -2.17 -5.92
N PHE A 44 10.90 -1.21 -6.18
CA PHE A 44 10.52 -0.76 -7.52
C PHE A 44 11.41 0.37 -8.07
N ALA A 45 12.40 0.84 -7.30
CA ALA A 45 13.20 2.03 -7.61
C ALA A 45 12.31 3.22 -8.04
N LEU A 46 11.17 3.41 -7.37
CA LEU A 46 10.18 4.42 -7.70
C LEU A 46 10.43 5.70 -6.91
N ASP A 47 10.82 6.76 -7.63
CA ASP A 47 10.97 8.10 -7.09
C ASP A 47 9.63 8.84 -7.15
N VAL A 48 9.12 9.26 -6.00
CA VAL A 48 7.83 9.94 -5.87
C VAL A 48 7.96 11.45 -5.65
N ARG A 49 9.19 11.99 -5.73
CA ARG A 49 9.43 13.43 -5.58
C ARG A 49 8.67 14.21 -6.67
N GLU A 50 8.12 15.33 -6.27
CA GLU A 50 7.31 16.23 -7.10
C GLU A 50 6.00 15.62 -7.63
N MET A 51 5.67 14.38 -7.27
CA MET A 51 4.44 13.73 -7.71
C MET A 51 3.21 14.22 -6.95
N ARG A 52 2.08 14.27 -7.64
CA ARG A 52 0.75 14.34 -7.06
C ARG A 52 0.19 12.91 -6.96
N ALA A 53 -0.21 12.50 -5.77
CA ALA A 53 -0.64 11.13 -5.53
C ALA A 53 -2.09 11.04 -5.02
N LEU A 54 -2.74 9.90 -5.32
CA LEU A 54 -4.01 9.48 -4.74
C LEU A 54 -3.78 8.22 -3.89
N ASP A 55 -4.15 8.29 -2.62
CA ASP A 55 -4.09 7.17 -1.67
C ASP A 55 -5.51 6.61 -1.48
N VAL A 56 -5.79 5.45 -2.08
CA VAL A 56 -7.10 4.78 -2.04
C VAL A 56 -7.10 3.73 -0.93
N GLY A 57 -7.89 3.99 0.12
CA GLY A 57 -7.91 3.21 1.35
C GLY A 57 -6.90 3.74 2.38
N ALA A 58 -6.83 5.07 2.51
CA ALA A 58 -5.82 5.75 3.31
C ALA A 58 -5.83 5.35 4.80
N SER A 59 -6.98 4.94 5.34
CA SER A 59 -7.14 4.52 6.75
C SER A 59 -6.48 5.52 7.73
N THR A 60 -5.45 5.11 8.47
CA THR A 60 -4.70 5.98 9.39
C THR A 60 -3.71 6.92 8.68
N GLY A 61 -3.48 6.78 7.38
CA GLY A 61 -2.62 7.65 6.59
C GLY A 61 -1.17 7.17 6.46
N GLY A 62 -0.90 5.88 6.66
CA GLY A 62 0.47 5.38 6.57
C GLY A 62 1.08 5.53 5.18
N PHE A 63 0.32 5.25 4.11
CA PHE A 63 0.79 5.46 2.74
C PHE A 63 0.92 6.95 2.43
N THR A 64 -0.06 7.76 2.82
CA THR A 64 -0.03 9.23 2.70
C THR A 64 1.25 9.80 3.32
N ASP A 65 1.56 9.43 4.58
CA ASP A 65 2.75 9.88 5.31
C ASP A 65 4.05 9.45 4.60
N CYS A 66 4.12 8.21 4.14
CA CYS A 66 5.27 7.71 3.37
C CYS A 66 5.49 8.54 2.09
N LEU A 67 4.45 8.77 1.29
CA LEU A 67 4.55 9.57 0.06
C LEU A 67 5.05 10.98 0.33
N LEU A 68 4.48 11.66 1.33
CA LEU A 68 4.89 13.02 1.70
C LEU A 68 6.32 13.07 2.24
N SER A 69 6.74 12.07 3.00
CA SER A 69 8.10 11.95 3.53
C SER A 69 9.14 11.70 2.43
N HIS A 70 8.73 11.09 1.31
CA HIS A 70 9.56 10.87 0.13
C HIS A 70 9.44 11.96 -0.93
N GLY A 71 8.77 13.07 -0.62
CA GLY A 71 8.78 14.29 -1.45
C GLY A 71 7.62 14.44 -2.42
N ALA A 72 6.54 13.67 -2.27
CA ALA A 72 5.31 13.95 -2.99
C ALA A 72 4.80 15.37 -2.66
N THR A 73 4.38 16.12 -3.67
CA THR A 73 3.94 17.51 -3.49
C THR A 73 2.54 17.61 -2.95
N HIS A 74 1.70 16.62 -3.25
CA HIS A 74 0.32 16.57 -2.79
C HIS A 74 -0.21 15.13 -2.75
N VAL A 75 -0.99 14.80 -1.71
CA VAL A 75 -1.66 13.50 -1.60
C VAL A 75 -3.15 13.72 -1.32
N THR A 76 -4.00 13.16 -2.18
CA THR A 76 -5.43 13.03 -1.89
C THR A 76 -5.64 11.70 -1.15
N ALA A 77 -5.94 11.78 0.14
CA ALA A 77 -6.18 10.62 1.00
C ALA A 77 -7.67 10.29 1.04
N LEU A 78 -8.05 9.16 0.44
CA LEU A 78 -9.44 8.75 0.27
C LEU A 78 -9.74 7.47 1.05
N ASP A 79 -10.83 7.48 1.84
CA ASP A 79 -11.29 6.31 2.57
C ASP A 79 -12.83 6.28 2.72
N VAL A 80 -13.39 5.08 2.79
CA VAL A 80 -14.83 4.88 3.11
C VAL A 80 -15.13 5.14 4.59
N GLY A 81 -14.13 5.02 5.46
CA GLY A 81 -14.21 5.29 6.89
C GLY A 81 -14.30 6.79 7.19
N TYR A 82 -14.42 7.08 8.49
CA TYR A 82 -14.47 8.45 8.99
C TYR A 82 -13.67 8.58 10.27
N GLY A 83 -12.88 9.67 10.38
CA GLY A 83 -12.11 9.99 11.58
C GLY A 83 -10.94 9.04 11.85
N GLN A 84 -10.51 8.26 10.85
CA GLN A 84 -9.41 7.31 11.00
C GLN A 84 -8.04 7.95 10.70
N LEU A 85 -8.00 8.90 9.79
CA LEU A 85 -6.77 9.56 9.37
C LEU A 85 -6.11 10.26 10.57
N ALA A 86 -4.81 10.01 10.77
CA ALA A 86 -4.03 10.62 11.84
C ALA A 86 -4.10 12.16 11.77
N TYR A 87 -4.06 12.80 12.95
CA TYR A 87 -4.22 14.25 13.05
C TYR A 87 -3.14 14.99 12.25
N GLU A 88 -1.90 14.53 12.28
CA GLU A 88 -0.78 15.11 11.56
C GLU A 88 -1.04 15.14 10.04
N MET A 89 -1.61 14.07 9.50
CA MET A 89 -1.97 13.99 8.07
C MET A 89 -3.16 14.89 7.75
N ARG A 90 -4.11 15.00 8.66
CA ARG A 90 -5.31 15.81 8.48
C ARG A 90 -5.04 17.31 8.42
N VAL A 91 -4.00 17.77 9.11
CA VAL A 91 -3.63 19.20 9.16
C VAL A 91 -2.49 19.56 8.21
N ASP A 92 -1.87 18.59 7.53
CA ASP A 92 -0.82 18.87 6.55
C ASP A 92 -1.43 19.57 5.32
N PRO A 93 -0.96 20.76 4.94
CA PRO A 93 -1.52 21.51 3.80
C PRO A 93 -1.34 20.80 2.44
N ARG A 94 -0.48 19.78 2.38
CA ARG A 94 -0.27 18.96 1.19
C ARG A 94 -1.27 17.80 1.08
N VAL A 95 -2.18 17.62 2.07
CA VAL A 95 -3.14 16.53 2.09
C VAL A 95 -4.55 17.04 1.83
N THR A 96 -5.21 16.47 0.83
CA THR A 96 -6.67 16.59 0.66
C THR A 96 -7.34 15.37 1.25
N VAL A 97 -8.21 15.57 2.25
CA VAL A 97 -8.89 14.48 2.95
C VAL A 97 -10.27 14.23 2.36
N MET A 98 -10.52 13.00 1.91
CA MET A 98 -11.81 12.54 1.36
C MET A 98 -12.30 11.32 2.14
N GLU A 99 -12.93 11.55 3.29
CA GLU A 99 -13.53 10.49 4.12
C GLU A 99 -14.99 10.24 3.74
N ARG A 100 -15.57 9.11 4.18
CA ARG A 100 -16.90 8.62 3.81
C ARG A 100 -17.10 8.53 2.31
N CYS A 101 -16.04 8.29 1.60
CA CYS A 101 -16.01 8.30 0.15
C CYS A 101 -15.77 6.89 -0.40
N ASN A 102 -16.77 6.36 -1.12
CA ASN A 102 -16.61 5.09 -1.80
C ASN A 102 -15.97 5.33 -3.16
N PHE A 103 -14.68 5.01 -3.29
CA PHE A 103 -13.92 5.21 -4.53
C PHE A 103 -14.59 4.60 -5.77
N ARG A 104 -15.28 3.46 -5.61
CA ARG A 104 -15.99 2.80 -6.72
C ARG A 104 -17.16 3.60 -7.27
N LEU A 105 -17.74 4.47 -6.46
CA LEU A 105 -18.94 5.24 -6.79
C LEU A 105 -18.65 6.70 -7.14
N LEU A 106 -17.38 7.10 -7.13
CA LEU A 106 -17.00 8.46 -7.51
C LEU A 106 -17.40 8.76 -8.96
N PRO A 107 -17.91 9.94 -9.27
CA PRO A 107 -18.06 10.40 -10.65
C PRO A 107 -16.73 10.40 -11.40
N ASP A 108 -16.77 10.14 -12.72
CA ASP A 108 -15.55 10.08 -13.55
C ASP A 108 -14.85 11.44 -13.69
N ASP A 109 -15.57 12.52 -13.44
CA ASP A 109 -15.10 13.90 -13.50
C ASP A 109 -14.66 14.46 -12.14
N THR A 110 -14.59 13.62 -11.09
CA THR A 110 -14.24 14.04 -9.72
C THR A 110 -12.87 14.71 -9.65
N PHE A 111 -11.86 14.14 -10.36
CA PHE A 111 -10.48 14.61 -10.28
C PHE A 111 -9.89 15.05 -11.64
N GLY A 112 -10.47 14.65 -12.76
CA GLY A 112 -9.76 14.72 -14.03
C GLY A 112 -8.54 13.75 -14.05
N ARG A 113 -7.58 14.01 -14.97
CA ARG A 113 -6.31 13.25 -15.06
C ARG A 113 -5.19 14.02 -14.37
N GLU A 114 -5.13 13.96 -13.06
CA GLU A 114 -4.20 14.80 -12.30
C GLU A 114 -3.17 14.05 -11.45
N PHE A 115 -3.24 12.69 -11.37
CA PHE A 115 -2.34 11.96 -10.51
C PHE A 115 -1.19 11.31 -11.29
N ASP A 116 0.02 11.56 -10.80
CA ASP A 116 1.25 10.91 -11.28
C ASP A 116 1.37 9.51 -10.68
N LEU A 117 0.80 9.32 -9.48
CA LEU A 117 0.79 8.04 -8.78
C LEU A 117 -0.54 7.79 -8.10
N VAL A 118 -1.09 6.57 -8.26
CA VAL A 118 -2.18 6.08 -7.41
C VAL A 118 -1.67 4.90 -6.59
N VAL A 119 -1.78 5.00 -5.27
CA VAL A 119 -1.52 3.87 -4.36
C VAL A 119 -2.84 3.29 -3.87
N VAL A 120 -2.92 1.95 -3.75
CA VAL A 120 -4.16 1.26 -3.35
C VAL A 120 -3.87 0.26 -2.25
N ASP A 121 -4.46 0.48 -1.07
CA ASP A 121 -4.44 -0.44 0.07
C ASP A 121 -5.88 -0.72 0.55
N ALA A 122 -6.70 -1.30 -0.32
CA ALA A 122 -8.08 -1.59 -0.01
C ALA A 122 -8.25 -2.95 0.68
N SER A 123 -9.23 -3.03 1.59
CA SER A 123 -9.61 -4.26 2.29
C SER A 123 -11.03 -4.69 1.91
N PHE A 124 -11.28 -6.00 1.99
CA PHE A 124 -12.60 -6.62 1.78
C PHE A 124 -13.15 -6.55 0.35
N ILE A 125 -12.35 -6.18 -0.61
CA ILE A 125 -12.70 -6.09 -2.03
C ILE A 125 -11.49 -6.48 -2.90
N SER A 126 -11.76 -7.03 -4.09
CA SER A 126 -10.73 -7.23 -5.12
C SER A 126 -10.19 -5.89 -5.63
N ALA A 127 -8.89 -5.87 -5.93
CA ALA A 127 -8.21 -4.68 -6.43
C ALA A 127 -8.64 -4.30 -7.86
N ILE A 128 -8.97 -5.27 -8.73
CA ILE A 128 -9.21 -5.03 -10.17
C ILE A 128 -10.26 -3.94 -10.44
N PRO A 129 -11.46 -3.92 -9.80
CA PRO A 129 -12.42 -2.83 -10.02
C PRO A 129 -11.94 -1.46 -9.56
N LEU A 130 -11.02 -1.41 -8.58
CA LEU A 130 -10.41 -0.16 -8.12
C LEU A 130 -9.38 0.33 -9.13
N LEU A 131 -8.58 -0.58 -9.69
CA LEU A 131 -7.56 -0.25 -10.69
C LEU A 131 -8.19 0.25 -12.00
N GLU A 132 -9.29 -0.39 -12.46
CA GLU A 132 -10.05 0.10 -13.61
C GLU A 132 -10.46 1.55 -13.42
N ARG A 133 -10.97 1.87 -12.22
CA ARG A 133 -11.38 3.24 -11.93
C ARG A 133 -10.19 4.18 -11.78
N ALA A 134 -9.14 3.77 -11.07
CA ALA A 134 -7.95 4.58 -10.83
C ALA A 134 -7.26 4.99 -12.14
N SER A 135 -7.26 4.11 -13.15
CA SER A 135 -6.66 4.39 -14.46
C SER A 135 -7.23 5.63 -15.16
N ARG A 136 -8.48 6.01 -14.83
CA ARG A 136 -9.15 7.18 -15.42
C ARG A 136 -8.59 8.51 -14.87
N PHE A 137 -7.97 8.47 -13.71
CA PHE A 137 -7.44 9.62 -12.99
C PHE A 137 -5.93 9.79 -13.15
N LEU A 138 -5.25 8.82 -13.77
CA LEU A 138 -3.82 8.91 -14.07
C LEU A 138 -3.53 9.92 -15.17
N ARG A 139 -2.49 10.70 -15.00
CA ARG A 139 -1.92 11.55 -16.04
C ARG A 139 -1.41 10.74 -17.22
N ARG A 140 -1.43 11.35 -18.38
CA ARG A 140 -0.82 10.82 -19.60
C ARG A 140 0.33 11.70 -20.05
N CYS A 141 1.38 11.09 -20.50
CA CYS A 141 2.51 11.81 -21.09
C CYS A 141 2.03 12.75 -22.22
N GLY A 142 2.48 14.01 -22.17
CA GLY A 142 2.04 15.07 -23.10
C GLY A 142 0.86 15.91 -22.61
N GLU A 143 0.20 15.57 -21.50
CA GLU A 143 -0.73 16.46 -20.81
C GLU A 143 0.04 17.55 -20.03
N GLU A 144 -0.60 18.71 -19.78
CA GLU A 144 0.03 19.84 -19.09
C GLU A 144 0.58 19.43 -17.71
N GLY A 145 1.87 19.66 -17.50
CA GLY A 145 2.57 19.35 -16.25
C GLY A 145 2.92 17.87 -16.04
N ALA A 146 2.63 16.97 -16.99
CA ALA A 146 3.03 15.57 -16.91
C ALA A 146 4.45 15.37 -17.44
N LEU A 147 5.36 14.89 -16.59
CA LEU A 147 6.74 14.53 -16.96
C LEU A 147 6.80 13.13 -17.57
N ALA A 148 5.87 12.25 -17.19
CA ALA A 148 5.73 10.86 -17.67
C ALA A 148 4.27 10.41 -17.54
N ASP A 149 3.98 9.20 -18.04
CA ASP A 149 2.70 8.55 -17.77
C ASP A 149 2.55 8.26 -16.28
N GLY A 150 1.36 8.54 -15.74
CA GLY A 150 1.02 8.19 -14.37
C GLY A 150 1.00 6.66 -14.16
N GLN A 151 1.29 6.22 -12.95
CA GLN A 151 1.42 4.81 -12.60
C GLN A 151 0.68 4.46 -11.31
N MET A 152 0.58 3.16 -11.00
CA MET A 152 -0.07 2.70 -9.77
C MET A 152 0.83 1.74 -9.00
N VAL A 153 0.68 1.74 -7.68
CA VAL A 153 1.23 0.73 -6.77
C VAL A 153 0.08 0.16 -5.94
N VAL A 154 -0.19 -1.11 -6.10
CA VAL A 154 -1.32 -1.77 -5.43
C VAL A 154 -0.85 -2.86 -4.49
N LEU A 155 -1.42 -2.90 -3.30
CA LEU A 155 -1.23 -3.98 -2.34
C LEU A 155 -2.25 -5.09 -2.61
N ILE A 156 -1.80 -6.19 -3.20
CA ILE A 156 -2.60 -7.39 -3.43
C ILE A 156 -2.67 -8.19 -2.13
N LYS A 157 -3.88 -8.45 -1.69
CA LYS A 157 -4.19 -9.18 -0.46
C LYS A 157 -4.87 -10.50 -0.81
N PRO A 158 -4.15 -11.65 -0.79
CA PRO A 158 -4.69 -12.93 -1.23
C PRO A 158 -6.02 -13.31 -0.57
N GLN A 159 -6.23 -12.94 0.68
CA GLN A 159 -7.47 -13.22 1.40
C GLN A 159 -8.71 -12.51 0.83
N PHE A 160 -8.54 -11.48 0.02
CA PHE A 160 -9.64 -10.75 -0.63
C PHE A 160 -9.74 -11.06 -2.13
N GLU A 161 -8.74 -11.71 -2.71
CA GLU A 161 -8.69 -12.09 -4.13
C GLU A 161 -9.05 -13.56 -4.38
N ALA A 162 -8.69 -14.47 -3.47
CA ALA A 162 -8.76 -15.91 -3.67
C ALA A 162 -10.18 -16.50 -3.60
N GLY A 163 -11.19 -15.69 -3.24
CA GLY A 163 -12.56 -16.17 -2.99
C GLY A 163 -12.69 -16.89 -1.64
N ARG A 164 -13.93 -16.98 -1.14
CA ARG A 164 -14.23 -17.46 0.23
C ARG A 164 -13.79 -18.89 0.49
N ALA A 165 -13.84 -19.77 -0.51
CA ALA A 165 -13.50 -21.19 -0.37
C ALA A 165 -12.00 -21.44 -0.14
N ALA A 166 -11.15 -20.54 -0.59
CA ALA A 166 -9.70 -20.63 -0.49
C ALA A 166 -9.14 -20.03 0.82
N VAL A 167 -9.99 -19.36 1.61
CA VAL A 167 -9.59 -18.69 2.85
C VAL A 167 -9.90 -19.60 4.04
N ALA A 168 -8.86 -20.02 4.77
CA ALA A 168 -9.02 -20.87 5.95
C ALA A 168 -9.80 -20.17 7.08
N ARG A 169 -10.26 -20.96 8.08
CA ARG A 169 -10.81 -20.40 9.32
C ARG A 169 -9.78 -19.45 9.95
N GLY A 170 -10.19 -18.21 10.25
CA GLY A 170 -9.30 -17.14 10.73
C GLY A 170 -8.85 -16.16 9.65
N GLY A 171 -9.30 -16.32 8.40
CA GLY A 171 -9.07 -15.33 7.34
C GLY A 171 -7.65 -15.34 6.75
N VAL A 172 -6.89 -16.42 6.94
CA VAL A 172 -5.49 -16.51 6.48
C VAL A 172 -5.36 -17.50 5.33
N VAL A 173 -4.75 -17.05 4.23
CA VAL A 173 -4.30 -17.86 3.10
C VAL A 173 -2.88 -18.33 3.38
N ARG A 174 -2.66 -19.66 3.42
CA ARG A 174 -1.34 -20.27 3.69
C ARG A 174 -0.79 -21.08 2.52
N ASP A 175 -1.67 -21.53 1.64
CA ASP A 175 -1.28 -22.36 0.49
C ASP A 175 -0.59 -21.51 -0.57
N VAL A 176 0.66 -21.86 -0.87
CA VAL A 176 1.47 -21.19 -1.89
C VAL A 176 0.85 -21.28 -3.29
N ASN A 177 0.10 -22.35 -3.59
CA ASN A 177 -0.60 -22.48 -4.87
C ASN A 177 -1.76 -21.48 -4.99
N ILE A 178 -2.40 -21.15 -3.87
CA ILE A 178 -3.43 -20.09 -3.84
C ILE A 178 -2.76 -18.72 -4.05
N HIS A 179 -1.62 -18.44 -3.40
CA HIS A 179 -0.87 -17.22 -3.65
C HIS A 179 -0.48 -17.08 -5.12
N ARG A 180 0.07 -18.15 -5.73
CA ARG A 180 0.39 -18.21 -7.16
C ARG A 180 -0.83 -17.90 -8.03
N SER A 181 -1.94 -18.58 -7.76
CA SER A 181 -3.18 -18.40 -8.53
C SER A 181 -3.69 -16.96 -8.44
N VAL A 182 -3.62 -16.35 -7.25
CA VAL A 182 -4.00 -14.94 -7.03
C VAL A 182 -3.11 -14.00 -7.84
N LEU A 183 -1.79 -14.15 -7.76
CA LEU A 183 -0.85 -13.29 -8.49
C LEU A 183 -1.02 -13.43 -10.01
N THR A 184 -1.20 -14.66 -10.50
CA THR A 184 -1.46 -14.93 -11.92
C THR A 184 -2.79 -14.30 -12.36
N ALA A 185 -3.86 -14.46 -11.58
CA ALA A 185 -5.16 -13.87 -11.88
C ALA A 185 -5.11 -12.33 -11.85
N SER A 186 -4.40 -11.75 -10.87
CA SER A 186 -4.20 -10.30 -10.80
C SER A 186 -3.46 -9.78 -12.02
N ARG A 187 -2.36 -10.44 -12.45
CA ARG A 187 -1.62 -10.09 -13.66
C ARG A 187 -2.54 -10.05 -14.89
N TRP A 188 -3.31 -11.11 -15.10
CA TRP A 188 -4.23 -11.18 -16.24
C TRP A 188 -5.39 -10.17 -16.13
N GLY A 189 -5.92 -9.96 -14.94
CA GLY A 189 -6.94 -8.94 -14.70
C GLY A 189 -6.45 -7.53 -15.06
N ILE A 190 -5.23 -7.19 -14.66
CA ILE A 190 -4.60 -5.89 -14.97
C ILE A 190 -4.36 -5.75 -16.48
N LEU A 191 -3.84 -6.78 -17.14
CA LEU A 191 -3.66 -6.80 -18.60
C LEU A 191 -5.00 -6.64 -19.33
N GLY A 192 -6.06 -7.25 -18.81
CA GLY A 192 -7.42 -7.10 -19.36
C GLY A 192 -7.97 -5.66 -19.30
N LEU A 193 -7.42 -4.80 -18.45
CA LEU A 193 -7.72 -3.37 -18.38
C LEU A 193 -6.88 -2.53 -19.36
N GLY A 194 -5.99 -3.14 -20.15
CA GLY A 194 -5.04 -2.43 -21.00
C GLY A 194 -3.90 -1.76 -20.21
N LEU A 195 -3.60 -2.26 -19.02
CA LEU A 195 -2.53 -1.81 -18.13
C LEU A 195 -1.47 -2.90 -18.00
N TYR A 196 -0.26 -2.52 -17.62
CA TYR A 196 0.89 -3.42 -17.56
C TYR A 196 1.38 -3.57 -16.12
N PRO A 197 1.24 -4.75 -15.48
CA PRO A 197 1.84 -5.03 -14.17
C PRO A 197 3.33 -5.29 -14.36
N THR A 198 4.16 -4.25 -14.25
CA THR A 198 5.57 -4.29 -14.65
C THR A 198 6.51 -4.84 -13.59
N ALA A 199 6.14 -4.76 -12.31
CA ALA A 199 6.95 -5.31 -11.22
C ALA A 199 6.09 -5.89 -10.09
N LEU A 200 6.66 -6.87 -9.38
CA LEU A 200 6.06 -7.59 -8.27
C LEU A 200 7.05 -7.63 -7.10
N ALA A 201 6.58 -7.34 -5.88
CA ALA A 201 7.40 -7.41 -4.68
C ALA A 201 6.61 -8.00 -3.49
N LEU A 202 7.34 -8.63 -2.56
CA LEU A 202 6.78 -9.08 -1.29
C LEU A 202 6.62 -7.90 -0.33
N SER A 203 5.46 -7.78 0.31
CA SER A 203 5.32 -6.83 1.42
C SER A 203 6.25 -7.20 2.58
N CYS A 204 7.03 -6.24 3.09
CA CYS A 204 7.95 -6.44 4.21
C CYS A 204 7.24 -6.77 5.53
N LEU A 205 5.95 -6.50 5.62
CA LEU A 205 5.13 -6.79 6.79
C LEU A 205 3.90 -7.60 6.38
N ARG A 206 3.50 -8.51 7.24
CA ARG A 206 2.26 -9.25 7.08
C ARG A 206 1.05 -8.37 7.42
N GLY A 207 -0.09 -8.72 6.84
CA GLY A 207 -1.38 -8.16 7.22
C GLY A 207 -1.73 -8.45 8.70
N PRO A 208 -2.74 -7.75 9.25
CA PRO A 208 -3.09 -7.85 10.68
C PRO A 208 -3.40 -9.27 11.16
N ALA A 209 -3.97 -10.12 10.30
CA ALA A 209 -4.27 -11.53 10.60
C ALA A 209 -3.09 -12.47 10.32
N GLY A 210 -1.93 -11.97 9.83
CA GLY A 210 -0.76 -12.74 9.48
C GLY A 210 -0.67 -13.16 8.00
N ASN A 211 -1.56 -12.65 7.14
CA ASN A 211 -1.50 -12.90 5.70
C ASN A 211 -0.22 -12.35 5.07
N ILE A 212 0.34 -13.09 4.13
CA ILE A 212 1.33 -12.60 3.19
C ILE A 212 0.61 -11.69 2.20
N GLU A 213 1.21 -10.55 1.88
CA GLU A 213 0.66 -9.55 0.96
C GLU A 213 1.74 -9.18 -0.06
N PHE A 214 1.33 -8.73 -1.24
CA PHE A 214 2.24 -8.48 -2.35
C PHE A 214 1.98 -7.10 -2.95
N PHE A 215 3.02 -6.40 -3.35
CA PHE A 215 2.89 -5.17 -4.11
C PHE A 215 3.06 -5.43 -5.60
N VAL A 216 2.24 -4.77 -6.40
CA VAL A 216 2.36 -4.75 -7.86
C VAL A 216 2.50 -3.31 -8.32
N ARG A 217 3.54 -3.02 -9.10
CA ARG A 217 3.66 -1.78 -9.87
C ARG A 217 2.94 -1.95 -11.20
N ILE A 218 2.16 -0.95 -11.59
CA ILE A 218 1.34 -0.97 -12.79
C ILE A 218 1.60 0.33 -13.57
N GLU A 219 1.87 0.18 -14.84
CA GLU A 219 2.16 1.27 -15.78
C GLU A 219 1.17 1.24 -16.95
N GLN A 220 1.06 2.35 -17.66
CA GLN A 220 0.17 2.48 -18.82
C GLN A 220 0.77 1.83 -20.07
N THR A 221 2.08 1.63 -20.07
CA THR A 221 2.85 0.95 -21.13
C THR A 221 3.93 0.08 -20.49
N GLY A 222 4.45 -0.91 -21.19
CA GLY A 222 5.54 -1.75 -20.69
C GLY A 222 5.31 -3.24 -20.93
N GLU A 223 6.00 -4.06 -20.19
CA GLU A 223 5.88 -5.52 -20.22
C GLU A 223 5.44 -6.05 -18.85
N ALA A 224 4.55 -7.02 -18.85
CA ALA A 224 4.10 -7.64 -17.61
C ALA A 224 5.20 -8.51 -16.99
N PHE A 225 5.27 -8.54 -15.65
CA PHE A 225 6.13 -9.48 -14.94
C PHE A 225 5.78 -10.94 -15.32
N THR A 226 6.78 -11.81 -15.26
CA THR A 226 6.71 -13.18 -15.74
C THR A 226 6.30 -14.18 -14.63
N ASP A 227 6.15 -15.45 -14.99
CA ASP A 227 5.90 -16.52 -14.01
C ASP A 227 7.15 -16.75 -13.13
N GLU A 228 8.36 -16.54 -13.66
CA GLU A 228 9.60 -16.59 -12.88
C GLU A 228 9.63 -15.51 -11.78
N ALA A 229 9.10 -14.32 -12.04
CA ALA A 229 8.98 -13.27 -11.02
C ALA A 229 7.98 -13.68 -9.92
N ILE A 230 6.90 -14.37 -10.28
CA ILE A 230 5.97 -14.94 -9.29
C ILE A 230 6.69 -16.01 -8.46
N ASP A 231 7.45 -16.91 -9.08
CA ASP A 231 8.20 -17.94 -8.36
C ASP A 231 9.22 -17.36 -7.41
N ALA A 232 9.95 -16.34 -7.83
CA ALA A 232 10.94 -15.66 -7.00
C ALA A 232 10.33 -15.03 -5.74
N VAL A 233 9.21 -14.32 -5.89
CA VAL A 233 8.56 -13.66 -4.74
C VAL A 233 7.92 -14.68 -3.78
N LEU A 234 7.43 -15.81 -4.29
CA LEU A 234 6.88 -16.88 -3.45
C LEU A 234 7.98 -17.62 -2.69
N THR A 235 9.15 -17.81 -3.29
CA THR A 235 10.34 -18.36 -2.60
C THR A 235 10.78 -17.43 -1.46
N GLN A 236 10.90 -16.14 -1.73
CA GLN A 236 11.21 -15.13 -0.70
C GLN A 236 10.19 -15.14 0.44
N ALA A 237 8.89 -15.29 0.12
CA ALA A 237 7.84 -15.37 1.12
C ALA A 237 7.94 -16.63 2.00
N ALA A 238 8.40 -17.76 1.47
CA ALA A 238 8.64 -18.98 2.23
C ALA A 238 9.82 -18.82 3.20
N GLU A 239 10.93 -18.26 2.76
CA GLU A 239 12.14 -18.01 3.57
C GLU A 239 11.86 -17.04 4.74
N SER A 240 11.00 -16.05 4.53
CA SER A 240 10.58 -15.10 5.57
C SER A 240 9.68 -15.70 6.65
N ASN A 241 9.22 -16.95 6.48
CA ASN A 241 8.43 -17.69 7.49
C ASN A 241 9.30 -18.41 8.53
N ASP A 242 10.55 -18.71 8.17
CA ASP A 242 11.45 -19.53 8.99
C ASP A 242 12.39 -18.68 9.88
N SER A 243 12.27 -17.35 9.78
CA SER A 243 13.05 -16.35 10.54
C SER A 243 12.21 -15.68 11.63
#